data_1044e690dfb3f94aad190c04c0aac49e
#
_entry.id   1044e690dfb3f94aad190c04c0aac49e
#
_cell.length_a   1.000
_cell.length_b   1.000
_cell.length_c   1.000
_cell.angle_alpha   90.00
_cell.angle_beta   90.00
_cell.angle_gamma   90.00
#
_symmetry.space_group_name_H-M   'P 1'
#
loop_
_entity.id
_entity.type
_entity.pdbx_description
1 polymer ?
#
loop_
_entity_poly.entity_id
_entity_poly.type
_entity_poly.pdbx_seq_one_letter_code
_entity_poly.pdbx_strand_id
1 'polypeptide(L)'
;KKMIVQRLLHLVVVLFLVTLVSFFLMYFSPGDPVTALLSRGGTVPDPDVVAQKRAELGLDRPVAEQYVAWLTGVFQGNLGISISSGRPVASEIAARMPATLFLAVTSLALTLVVSIPLGCLCALKKNRATDLIIRFASFVGASVPGFLMALILIFVFSLTLHWLPSIGSMKGAGWVLPVLTLVLCESAMYI
;
A
#
# COMPACT_ATOMS: atom_id res chain seq x y z
N LYS A 1 4.16 -16.00 29.12
CA LYS A 1 4.08 -17.13 28.17
C LYS A 1 2.65 -17.32 27.62
N LYS A 2 1.60 -17.44 28.48
CA LYS A 2 0.20 -17.64 28.06
C LYS A 2 -0.31 -16.53 27.13
N MET A 3 -0.01 -15.26 27.42
CA MET A 3 -0.38 -14.12 26.56
C MET A 3 0.27 -14.17 25.15
N ILE A 4 1.54 -14.58 25.06
CA ILE A 4 2.24 -14.68 23.77
C ILE A 4 1.60 -15.79 22.91
N VAL A 5 1.34 -16.95 23.52
CA VAL A 5 0.68 -18.07 22.82
C VAL A 5 -0.71 -17.66 22.32
N GLN A 6 -1.50 -16.97 23.15
CA GLN A 6 -2.81 -16.49 22.75
C GLN A 6 -2.71 -15.48 21.58
N ARG A 7 -1.75 -14.55 21.61
CA ARG A 7 -1.55 -13.59 20.51
C ARG A 7 -1.11 -14.27 19.23
N LEU A 8 -0.23 -15.28 19.31
CA LEU A 8 0.18 -16.07 18.14
C LEU A 8 -0.99 -16.86 17.57
N LEU A 9 -1.83 -17.46 18.43
CA LEU A 9 -3.03 -18.16 17.96
C LEU A 9 -4.00 -17.21 17.24
N HIS A 10 -4.27 -16.03 17.84
CA HIS A 10 -5.09 -15.02 17.17
C HIS A 10 -4.50 -14.57 15.84
N LEU A 11 -3.18 -14.39 15.77
CA LEU A 11 -2.50 -14.03 14.52
C LEU A 11 -2.73 -15.08 13.43
N VAL A 12 -2.57 -16.37 13.76
CA VAL A 12 -2.79 -17.47 12.81
C VAL A 12 -4.25 -17.49 12.34
N VAL A 13 -5.21 -17.36 13.26
CA VAL A 13 -6.64 -17.33 12.92
C VAL A 13 -6.96 -16.14 12.01
N VAL A 14 -6.46 -14.95 12.34
CA VAL A 14 -6.68 -13.74 11.53
C VAL A 14 -6.06 -13.90 10.14
N LEU A 15 -4.81 -14.38 10.05
CA LEU A 15 -4.17 -14.64 8.76
C LEU A 15 -4.95 -15.64 7.93
N PHE A 16 -5.41 -16.74 8.54
CA PHE A 16 -6.25 -17.73 7.85
C PHE A 16 -7.54 -17.12 7.32
N LEU A 17 -8.25 -16.35 8.15
CA LEU A 17 -9.49 -15.68 7.74
C LEU A 17 -9.23 -14.66 6.61
N VAL A 18 -8.15 -13.88 6.69
CA VAL A 18 -7.78 -12.91 5.64
C VAL A 18 -7.47 -13.62 4.32
N THR A 19 -6.73 -14.74 4.34
CA THR A 19 -6.45 -15.50 3.11
C THR A 19 -7.71 -16.09 2.53
N LEU A 20 -8.60 -16.61 3.37
CA LEU A 20 -9.88 -17.19 2.95
C LEU A 20 -10.76 -16.12 2.29
N VAL A 21 -10.98 -15.00 2.97
CA VAL A 21 -11.79 -13.88 2.46
C VAL A 21 -11.20 -13.33 1.15
N SER A 22 -9.89 -13.12 1.09
CA SER A 22 -9.21 -12.61 -0.10
C SER A 22 -9.35 -13.55 -1.29
N PHE A 23 -9.22 -14.87 -1.06
CA PHE A 23 -9.40 -15.89 -2.09
C PHE A 23 -10.84 -15.87 -2.63
N PHE A 24 -11.84 -15.87 -1.74
CA PHE A 24 -13.24 -15.85 -2.16
C PHE A 24 -13.64 -14.54 -2.84
N LEU A 25 -13.14 -13.40 -2.38
CA LEU A 25 -13.36 -12.13 -3.08
C LEU A 25 -12.81 -12.15 -4.51
N MET A 26 -11.64 -12.75 -4.71
CA MET A 26 -11.06 -12.93 -6.04
C MET A 26 -11.86 -13.95 -6.87
N TYR A 27 -12.30 -15.05 -6.27
CA TYR A 27 -13.08 -16.10 -6.94
C TYR A 27 -14.44 -15.58 -7.42
N PHE A 28 -15.14 -14.78 -6.60
CA PHE A 28 -16.44 -14.18 -6.94
C PHE A 28 -16.31 -12.85 -7.72
N SER A 29 -15.09 -12.40 -7.99
CA SER A 29 -14.89 -11.20 -8.79
C SER A 29 -15.42 -11.40 -10.22
N PRO A 30 -16.21 -10.44 -10.75
CA PRO A 30 -16.72 -10.55 -12.11
C PRO A 30 -15.57 -10.56 -13.13
N GLY A 31 -15.68 -11.47 -14.11
CA GLY A 31 -14.71 -11.65 -15.17
C GLY A 31 -13.87 -12.94 -15.03
N ASP A 32 -13.51 -13.52 -16.15
CA ASP A 32 -12.65 -14.69 -16.19
C ASP A 32 -11.16 -14.26 -16.15
N PRO A 33 -10.40 -14.68 -15.12
CA PRO A 33 -8.99 -14.30 -14.99
C PRO A 33 -8.12 -14.79 -16.14
N VAL A 34 -8.47 -15.91 -16.76
CA VAL A 34 -7.72 -16.46 -17.91
C VAL A 34 -7.96 -15.63 -19.16
N THR A 35 -9.22 -15.31 -19.42
CA THR A 35 -9.59 -14.41 -20.52
C THR A 35 -8.93 -13.05 -20.37
N ALA A 36 -8.95 -12.46 -19.17
CA ALA A 36 -8.27 -11.20 -18.87
C ALA A 36 -6.75 -11.27 -19.07
N LEU A 37 -6.14 -12.40 -18.73
CA LEU A 37 -4.71 -12.63 -18.94
C LEU A 37 -4.35 -12.72 -20.44
N LEU A 38 -5.13 -13.43 -21.22
CA LEU A 38 -4.88 -13.68 -22.64
C LEU A 38 -5.28 -12.50 -23.53
N SER A 39 -6.28 -11.71 -23.15
CA SER A 39 -6.76 -10.53 -23.91
C SER A 39 -5.81 -9.32 -23.86
N ARG A 40 -4.70 -9.38 -23.15
CA ARG A 40 -3.75 -8.25 -23.00
C ARG A 40 -3.16 -7.75 -24.31
N GLY A 41 -3.09 -8.59 -25.33
CA GLY A 41 -2.65 -8.21 -26.68
C GLY A 41 -3.69 -7.47 -27.51
N GLY A 42 -4.87 -7.17 -26.93
CA GLY A 42 -5.97 -6.53 -27.66
C GLY A 42 -6.75 -7.49 -28.57
N THR A 43 -6.44 -8.77 -28.53
CA THR A 43 -7.13 -9.81 -29.28
C THR A 43 -8.08 -10.60 -28.39
N VAL A 44 -9.24 -10.98 -28.93
CA VAL A 44 -10.14 -11.91 -28.23
C VAL A 44 -9.50 -13.30 -28.30
N PRO A 45 -9.19 -13.92 -27.16
CA PRO A 45 -8.54 -15.22 -27.17
C PRO A 45 -9.50 -16.31 -27.66
N ASP A 46 -8.93 -17.31 -28.34
CA ASP A 46 -9.65 -18.49 -28.77
C ASP A 46 -10.22 -19.24 -27.55
N PRO A 47 -11.52 -19.62 -27.55
CA PRO A 47 -12.14 -20.38 -26.47
C PRO A 47 -11.38 -21.66 -26.08
N ASP A 48 -10.80 -22.37 -27.03
CA ASP A 48 -10.04 -23.59 -26.79
C ASP A 48 -8.73 -23.31 -26.02
N VAL A 49 -8.05 -22.20 -26.37
CA VAL A 49 -6.84 -21.76 -25.66
C VAL A 49 -7.19 -21.31 -24.23
N VAL A 50 -8.33 -20.65 -24.03
CA VAL A 50 -8.83 -20.27 -22.71
C VAL A 50 -9.11 -21.52 -21.86
N ALA A 51 -9.81 -22.51 -22.44
CA ALA A 51 -10.13 -23.75 -21.74
C ALA A 51 -8.87 -24.53 -21.33
N GLN A 52 -7.92 -24.67 -22.25
CA GLN A 52 -6.63 -25.32 -21.98
C GLN A 52 -5.87 -24.60 -20.84
N LYS A 53 -5.80 -23.27 -20.92
CA LYS A 53 -5.08 -22.46 -19.89
C LYS A 53 -5.75 -22.52 -18.54
N ARG A 54 -7.10 -22.62 -18.51
CA ARG A 54 -7.87 -22.79 -17.29
C ARG A 54 -7.55 -24.13 -16.63
N ALA A 55 -7.48 -25.22 -17.41
CA ALA A 55 -7.10 -26.53 -16.92
C ALA A 55 -5.63 -26.57 -16.42
N GLU A 56 -4.70 -25.95 -17.15
CA GLU A 56 -3.29 -25.82 -16.71
C GLU A 56 -3.16 -25.11 -15.35
N LEU A 57 -3.97 -24.09 -15.13
CA LEU A 57 -3.98 -23.33 -13.87
C LEU A 57 -4.83 -23.99 -12.77
N GLY A 58 -5.50 -25.10 -13.07
CA GLY A 58 -6.37 -25.84 -12.14
C GLY A 58 -7.61 -25.06 -11.71
N LEU A 59 -8.07 -24.11 -12.54
CA LEU A 59 -9.26 -23.28 -12.27
C LEU A 59 -10.57 -24.00 -12.61
N ASP A 60 -10.51 -25.18 -13.15
CA ASP A 60 -11.60 -26.13 -13.42
C ASP A 60 -11.92 -27.03 -12.21
N ARG A 61 -11.04 -27.05 -11.21
CA ARG A 61 -11.20 -27.89 -10.01
C ARG A 61 -12.21 -27.29 -9.03
N PRO A 62 -12.72 -28.11 -8.08
CA PRO A 62 -13.54 -27.62 -6.97
C PRO A 62 -12.84 -26.47 -6.22
N VAL A 63 -13.60 -25.46 -5.79
CA VAL A 63 -13.08 -24.25 -5.14
C VAL A 63 -12.19 -24.54 -3.93
N ALA A 64 -12.57 -25.56 -3.15
CA ALA A 64 -11.78 -25.97 -1.98
C ALA A 64 -10.39 -26.48 -2.38
N GLU A 65 -10.28 -27.22 -3.47
CA GLU A 65 -9.00 -27.71 -3.99
C GLU A 65 -8.14 -26.55 -4.51
N GLN A 66 -8.75 -25.60 -5.21
CA GLN A 66 -8.08 -24.40 -5.68
C GLN A 66 -7.49 -23.61 -4.50
N TYR A 67 -8.27 -23.42 -3.41
CA TYR A 67 -7.78 -22.70 -2.21
C TYR A 67 -6.61 -23.44 -1.56
N VAL A 68 -6.73 -24.78 -1.37
CA VAL A 68 -5.65 -25.57 -0.76
C VAL A 68 -4.40 -25.56 -1.63
N ALA A 69 -4.53 -25.69 -2.95
CA ALA A 69 -3.41 -25.64 -3.88
C ALA A 69 -2.72 -24.27 -3.84
N TRP A 70 -3.50 -23.18 -3.85
CA TRP A 70 -2.99 -21.83 -3.72
C TRP A 70 -2.27 -21.60 -2.38
N LEU A 71 -2.89 -21.99 -1.28
CA LEU A 71 -2.31 -21.85 0.05
C LEU A 71 -1.00 -22.64 0.21
N THR A 72 -0.96 -23.86 -0.34
CA THR A 72 0.26 -24.68 -0.38
C THR A 72 1.35 -23.98 -1.19
N GLY A 73 1.01 -23.39 -2.33
CA GLY A 73 1.91 -22.58 -3.13
C GLY A 73 2.49 -21.41 -2.33
N VAL A 74 1.65 -20.69 -1.57
CA VAL A 74 2.09 -19.57 -0.71
C VAL A 74 3.14 -20.02 0.31
N PHE A 75 2.96 -21.17 0.96
CA PHE A 75 3.95 -21.73 1.90
C PHE A 75 5.26 -22.15 1.22
N GLN A 76 5.22 -22.45 -0.08
CA GLN A 76 6.41 -22.75 -0.89
C GLN A 76 7.05 -21.50 -1.51
N GLY A 77 6.53 -20.28 -1.21
CA GLY A 77 6.99 -19.02 -1.77
C GLY A 77 6.44 -18.69 -3.16
N ASN A 78 5.51 -19.51 -3.68
CA ASN A 78 4.82 -19.26 -4.93
C ASN A 78 3.52 -18.49 -4.66
N LEU A 79 3.55 -17.16 -4.86
CA LEU A 79 2.39 -16.28 -4.71
C LEU A 79 1.50 -16.21 -5.97
N GLY A 80 1.80 -17.02 -6.98
CA GLY A 80 1.08 -17.03 -8.25
C GLY A 80 1.51 -15.90 -9.20
N ILE A 81 0.69 -15.71 -10.22
CA ILE A 81 0.91 -14.74 -11.30
C ILE A 81 -0.13 -13.61 -11.19
N SER A 82 0.33 -12.38 -11.28
CA SER A 82 -0.53 -11.20 -11.32
C SER A 82 -1.37 -11.17 -12.60
N ILE A 83 -2.67 -11.16 -12.47
CA ILE A 83 -3.60 -11.05 -13.60
C ILE A 83 -3.39 -9.71 -14.34
N SER A 84 -3.02 -8.64 -13.65
CA SER A 84 -2.84 -7.32 -14.27
C SER A 84 -1.49 -7.13 -14.97
N SER A 85 -0.39 -7.82 -14.57
CA SER A 85 0.93 -7.64 -15.18
C SER A 85 1.48 -8.88 -15.90
N GLY A 86 0.93 -10.09 -15.67
CA GLY A 86 1.43 -11.36 -16.19
C GLY A 86 2.72 -11.83 -15.55
N ARG A 87 3.21 -11.13 -14.54
CA ARG A 87 4.45 -11.42 -13.85
C ARG A 87 4.20 -12.17 -12.53
N PRO A 88 5.17 -12.91 -12.01
CA PRO A 88 5.08 -13.49 -10.67
C PRO A 88 4.81 -12.39 -9.62
N VAL A 89 3.83 -12.60 -8.75
CA VAL A 89 3.47 -11.63 -7.69
C VAL A 89 4.67 -11.34 -6.79
N ALA A 90 5.48 -12.34 -6.46
CA ALA A 90 6.68 -12.17 -5.66
C ALA A 90 7.67 -11.15 -6.27
N SER A 91 7.87 -11.20 -7.59
CA SER A 91 8.76 -10.26 -8.29
C SER A 91 8.19 -8.83 -8.32
N GLU A 92 6.86 -8.68 -8.48
CA GLU A 92 6.18 -7.38 -8.42
C GLU A 92 6.31 -6.75 -7.02
N ILE A 93 6.14 -7.55 -5.97
CA ILE A 93 6.33 -7.08 -4.58
C ILE A 93 7.79 -6.69 -4.37
N ALA A 94 8.73 -7.55 -4.71
CA ALA A 94 10.16 -7.29 -4.54
C ALA A 94 10.63 -6.02 -5.29
N ALA A 95 10.08 -5.75 -6.47
CA ALA A 95 10.40 -4.56 -7.26
C ALA A 95 9.88 -3.25 -6.62
N ARG A 96 8.75 -3.29 -5.91
CA ARG A 96 8.09 -2.12 -5.31
C ARG A 96 8.44 -1.91 -3.84
N MET A 97 8.80 -2.96 -3.13
CA MET A 97 9.11 -2.95 -1.70
C MET A 97 10.18 -1.93 -1.30
N PRO A 98 11.32 -1.80 -2.03
CA PRO A 98 12.36 -0.82 -1.67
C PRO A 98 11.84 0.62 -1.64
N ALA A 99 11.02 1.03 -2.61
CA ALA A 99 10.43 2.36 -2.64
C ALA A 99 9.46 2.58 -1.47
N THR A 100 8.61 1.59 -1.20
CA THR A 100 7.65 1.65 -0.09
C THR A 100 8.36 1.74 1.26
N LEU A 101 9.37 0.90 1.50
CA LEU A 101 10.15 0.93 2.75
C LEU A 101 10.93 2.24 2.90
N PHE A 102 11.54 2.73 1.83
CA PHE A 102 12.24 4.01 1.85
C PHE A 102 11.30 5.15 2.24
N LEU A 103 10.14 5.27 1.59
CA LEU A 103 9.16 6.30 1.90
C LEU A 103 8.65 6.16 3.34
N ALA A 104 8.31 4.95 3.77
CA ALA A 104 7.79 4.71 5.12
C ALA A 104 8.81 5.05 6.20
N VAL A 105 10.05 4.57 6.09
CA VAL A 105 11.09 4.84 7.08
C VAL A 105 11.48 6.30 7.11
N THR A 106 11.66 6.92 5.92
CA THR A 106 12.08 8.32 5.83
C THR A 106 10.97 9.25 6.34
N SER A 107 9.71 9.03 5.94
CA SER A 107 8.60 9.84 6.43
C SER A 107 8.40 9.68 7.94
N LEU A 108 8.45 8.45 8.47
CA LEU A 108 8.34 8.20 9.90
C LEU A 108 9.45 8.91 10.69
N ALA A 109 10.71 8.77 10.26
CA ALA A 109 11.83 9.43 10.93
C ALA A 109 11.66 10.96 10.95
N LEU A 110 11.32 11.56 9.82
CA LEU A 110 11.10 13.00 9.73
C LEU A 110 9.86 13.46 10.52
N THR A 111 8.78 12.67 10.51
CA THR A 111 7.60 12.93 11.33
C THR A 111 7.96 12.98 12.82
N LEU A 112 8.75 12.04 13.32
CA LEU A 112 9.19 12.04 14.72
C LEU A 112 10.09 13.26 15.04
N VAL A 113 11.01 13.60 14.13
CA VAL A 113 11.89 14.78 14.27
C VAL A 113 11.08 16.08 14.33
N VAL A 114 9.96 16.17 13.64
CA VAL A 114 9.08 17.36 13.65
C VAL A 114 8.11 17.30 14.83
N SER A 115 7.41 16.19 15.02
CA SER A 115 6.30 16.11 15.98
C SER A 115 6.77 16.14 17.43
N ILE A 116 7.89 15.47 17.76
CA ILE A 116 8.38 15.42 19.13
C ILE A 116 8.75 16.81 19.66
N PRO A 117 9.57 17.64 18.96
CA PRO A 117 9.86 19.00 19.45
C PRO A 117 8.65 19.91 19.51
N LEU A 118 7.74 19.82 18.53
CA LEU A 118 6.54 20.64 18.52
C LEU A 118 5.57 20.23 19.64
N GLY A 119 5.36 18.92 19.87
CA GLY A 119 4.57 18.41 20.97
C GLY A 119 5.16 18.81 22.35
N CYS A 120 6.48 18.73 22.50
CA CYS A 120 7.16 19.21 23.71
C CYS A 120 6.96 20.72 23.90
N LEU A 121 7.04 21.52 22.84
CA LEU A 121 6.77 22.97 22.91
C LEU A 121 5.33 23.26 23.32
N CYS A 122 4.36 22.52 22.82
CA CYS A 122 2.96 22.64 23.26
C CYS A 122 2.81 22.34 24.76
N ALA A 123 3.44 21.27 25.24
CA ALA A 123 3.38 20.89 26.64
C ALA A 123 4.05 21.95 27.55
N LEU A 124 5.24 22.45 27.18
CA LEU A 124 5.97 23.44 27.94
C LEU A 124 5.32 24.84 27.93
N LYS A 125 4.65 25.19 26.82
CA LYS A 125 3.99 26.49 26.63
C LYS A 125 2.47 26.40 26.62
N LYS A 126 1.93 25.45 27.38
CA LYS A 126 0.49 25.18 27.48
C LYS A 126 -0.32 26.47 27.69
N ASN A 127 -1.39 26.65 26.90
CA ASN A 127 -2.28 27.81 26.91
C ASN A 127 -1.62 29.14 26.49
N ARG A 128 -0.43 29.12 25.92
CA ARG A 128 0.19 30.32 25.34
C ARG A 128 -0.08 30.38 23.83
N ALA A 129 0.18 31.53 23.22
CA ALA A 129 0.01 31.74 21.78
C ALA A 129 0.73 30.70 20.94
N THR A 130 1.94 30.26 21.35
CA THR A 130 2.71 29.21 20.67
C THR A 130 1.95 27.88 20.63
N ASP A 131 1.38 27.45 21.76
CA ASP A 131 0.58 26.23 21.89
C ASP A 131 -0.67 26.32 20.98
N LEU A 132 -1.36 27.47 21.04
CA LEU A 132 -2.56 27.69 20.23
C LEU A 132 -2.26 27.65 18.72
N ILE A 133 -1.17 28.28 18.27
CA ILE A 133 -0.76 28.32 16.86
C ILE A 133 -0.40 26.90 16.37
N ILE A 134 0.39 26.15 17.16
CA ILE A 134 0.79 24.78 16.76
C ILE A 134 -0.43 23.86 16.68
N ARG A 135 -1.31 23.89 17.68
CA ARG A 135 -2.55 23.09 17.67
C ARG A 135 -3.48 23.47 16.52
N PHE A 136 -3.62 24.78 16.26
CA PHE A 136 -4.42 25.24 15.12
C PHE A 136 -3.84 24.75 13.79
N ALA A 137 -2.52 24.86 13.60
CA ALA A 137 -1.85 24.36 12.39
C ALA A 137 -1.98 22.85 12.25
N SER A 138 -1.85 22.09 13.35
CA SER A 138 -2.07 20.64 13.37
C SER A 138 -3.51 20.28 13.03
N PHE A 139 -4.49 20.99 13.60
CA PHE A 139 -5.90 20.77 13.28
C PHE A 139 -6.20 21.01 11.80
N VAL A 140 -5.69 22.12 11.23
CA VAL A 140 -5.83 22.41 9.79
C VAL A 140 -5.14 21.31 8.95
N GLY A 141 -3.92 20.92 9.31
CA GLY A 141 -3.19 19.86 8.60
C GLY A 141 -3.91 18.52 8.64
N ALA A 142 -4.45 18.13 9.79
CA ALA A 142 -5.22 16.89 9.95
C ALA A 142 -6.57 16.91 9.22
N SER A 143 -7.14 18.10 9.00
CA SER A 143 -8.42 18.25 8.30
C SER A 143 -8.29 18.16 6.78
N VAL A 144 -7.08 18.36 6.24
CA VAL A 144 -6.82 18.29 4.79
C VAL A 144 -6.58 16.84 4.37
N PRO A 145 -7.38 16.28 3.45
CA PRO A 145 -7.12 14.95 2.91
C PRO A 145 -5.72 14.86 2.28
N GLY A 146 -4.99 13.75 2.54
CA GLY A 146 -3.60 13.59 2.10
C GLY A 146 -3.40 13.76 0.58
N PHE A 147 -4.36 13.32 -0.24
CA PHE A 147 -4.28 13.53 -1.69
C PHE A 147 -4.35 15.02 -2.07
N LEU A 148 -5.16 15.81 -1.35
CA LEU A 148 -5.27 17.26 -1.58
C LEU A 148 -3.97 17.97 -1.16
N MET A 149 -3.38 17.56 -0.03
CA MET A 149 -2.06 18.05 0.39
C MET A 149 -1.01 17.77 -0.69
N ALA A 150 -0.98 16.55 -1.25
CA ALA A 150 -0.08 16.20 -2.35
C ALA A 150 -0.29 17.10 -3.58
N LEU A 151 -1.54 17.35 -3.97
CA LEU A 151 -1.86 18.22 -5.11
C LEU A 151 -1.40 19.67 -4.87
N ILE A 152 -1.63 20.21 -3.67
CA ILE A 152 -1.17 21.56 -3.31
C ILE A 152 0.36 21.64 -3.38
N LEU A 153 1.06 20.65 -2.85
CA LEU A 153 2.53 20.63 -2.89
C LEU A 153 3.08 20.51 -4.31
N ILE A 154 2.46 19.67 -5.16
CA ILE A 154 2.82 19.56 -6.58
C ILE A 154 2.56 20.90 -7.28
N PHE A 155 1.40 21.51 -7.06
CA PHE A 155 1.06 22.79 -7.67
C PHE A 155 2.07 23.88 -7.30
N VAL A 156 2.38 24.03 -6.01
CA VAL A 156 3.30 25.06 -5.53
C VAL A 156 4.73 24.76 -5.95
N PHE A 157 5.29 23.61 -5.57
CA PHE A 157 6.73 23.33 -5.70
C PHE A 157 7.14 22.80 -7.08
N SER A 158 6.22 22.17 -7.80
CA SER A 158 6.54 21.63 -9.11
C SER A 158 6.06 22.54 -10.25
N LEU A 159 4.79 22.94 -10.23
CA LEU A 159 4.21 23.68 -11.35
C LEU A 159 4.46 25.19 -11.28
N THR A 160 4.45 25.78 -10.08
CA THR A 160 4.64 27.25 -9.93
C THR A 160 6.10 27.61 -9.73
N LEU A 161 6.78 26.98 -8.78
CA LEU A 161 8.17 27.30 -8.44
C LEU A 161 9.19 26.53 -9.28
N HIS A 162 8.81 25.43 -9.92
CA HIS A 162 9.68 24.56 -10.71
C HIS A 162 10.91 24.03 -9.94
N TRP A 163 10.80 23.89 -8.61
CA TRP A 163 11.91 23.44 -7.76
C TRP A 163 12.02 21.90 -7.70
N LEU A 164 10.89 21.20 -7.78
CA LEU A 164 10.81 19.76 -7.59
C LEU A 164 10.05 19.11 -8.75
N PRO A 165 10.36 17.85 -9.11
CA PRO A 165 9.64 17.15 -10.17
C PRO A 165 8.22 16.79 -9.72
N SER A 166 7.25 16.84 -10.65
CA SER A 166 5.84 16.48 -10.41
C SER A 166 5.63 14.95 -10.30
N ILE A 167 6.54 14.16 -10.86
CA ILE A 167 6.44 12.69 -10.87
C ILE A 167 7.29 12.13 -9.75
N GLY A 168 6.65 11.38 -8.85
CA GLY A 168 7.33 10.66 -7.77
C GLY A 168 8.29 9.60 -8.33
N SER A 169 9.53 9.60 -7.87
CA SER A 169 10.57 8.66 -8.30
C SER A 169 11.61 8.50 -7.20
N MET A 170 12.23 7.32 -7.12
CA MET A 170 13.39 7.10 -6.24
C MET A 170 14.68 7.75 -6.76
N LYS A 171 14.66 8.29 -7.98
CA LYS A 171 15.82 8.95 -8.59
C LYS A 171 15.74 10.46 -8.39
N GLY A 172 16.90 11.07 -8.10
CA GLY A 172 17.01 12.52 -7.90
C GLY A 172 16.11 13.03 -6.79
N ALA A 173 15.42 14.15 -6.99
CA ALA A 173 14.53 14.79 -6.03
C ALA A 173 13.07 14.28 -6.09
N GLY A 174 12.77 13.24 -6.87
CA GLY A 174 11.39 12.75 -7.07
C GLY A 174 10.73 12.17 -5.82
N TRP A 175 11.48 11.78 -4.80
CA TRP A 175 10.95 11.28 -3.52
C TRP A 175 10.56 12.39 -2.54
N VAL A 176 11.00 13.65 -2.77
CA VAL A 176 10.85 14.75 -1.80
C VAL A 176 9.37 15.10 -1.58
N LEU A 177 8.60 15.32 -2.63
CA LEU A 177 7.18 15.67 -2.50
C LEU A 177 6.34 14.56 -1.85
N PRO A 178 6.48 13.28 -2.21
CA PRO A 178 5.82 12.19 -1.50
C PRO A 178 6.16 12.13 -0.01
N VAL A 179 7.43 12.23 0.34
CA VAL A 179 7.85 12.23 1.75
C VAL A 179 7.30 13.46 2.49
N LEU A 180 7.40 14.65 1.91
CA LEU A 180 6.88 15.88 2.52
C LEU A 180 5.37 15.79 2.76
N THR A 181 4.62 15.25 1.81
CA THR A 181 3.17 15.00 1.96
C THR A 181 2.89 14.11 3.17
N LEU A 182 3.58 12.98 3.27
CA LEU A 182 3.39 12.05 4.39
C LEU A 182 3.77 12.70 5.72
N VAL A 183 4.91 13.39 5.78
CA VAL A 183 5.38 14.07 7.00
C VAL A 183 4.39 15.12 7.47
N LEU A 184 3.85 15.95 6.58
CA LEU A 184 2.88 16.98 6.95
C LEU A 184 1.57 16.39 7.46
N CYS A 185 1.03 15.36 6.78
CA CYS A 185 -0.19 14.72 7.20
C CYS A 185 -0.02 13.98 8.55
N GLU A 186 1.04 13.19 8.70
CA GLU A 186 1.29 12.41 9.90
C GLU A 186 1.65 13.29 11.09
N SER A 187 2.52 14.31 10.91
CA SER A 187 2.91 15.21 11.98
C SER A 187 1.73 15.93 12.60
N ALA A 188 0.76 16.31 11.78
CA ALA A 188 -0.47 16.96 12.24
C ALA A 188 -1.30 16.08 13.19
N MET A 189 -1.19 14.76 13.09
CA MET A 189 -1.90 13.80 13.94
C MET A 189 -1.15 13.48 15.25
N TYR A 190 0.18 13.68 15.29
CA TYR A 190 1.02 13.33 16.44
C TYR A 190 1.35 14.51 17.36
N ILE A 191 1.04 15.73 16.96
CA ILE A 191 1.22 16.97 17.76
C ILE A 191 -0.03 17.27 18.59
#